data_ee177388a51c3b81a3cf65f06a21f0ee
#
_entry.id   ee177388a51c3b81a3cf65f06a21f0ee
#
_cell.length_a   1.000
_cell.length_b   1.000
_cell.length_c   1.000
_cell.angle_alpha   90.00
_cell.angle_beta   90.00
_cell.angle_gamma   90.00
#
_symmetry.space_group_name_H-M   'P 1'
#
loop_
_entity.id
_entity.type
_entity.pdbx_description
1 polymer ?
#
loop_
_entity_poly.entity_id
_entity_poly.type
_entity_poly.pdbx_seq_one_letter_code
_entity_poly.pdbx_strand_id
1 'polypeptide(L)'
;MAGAIPAARRAAAQQAAGLEIQKGPFVGTRDSLKAYRVPEWFRDAKFGIWAHWGPQSAPEQGDWYARKMYIEGDPAYKWHQQHFGPQSKVGFKDVIPTFKGEKFDPEHLMDLYQKAGAKYFFSMGVHHDNFDLWNSKHTRWNAVNMGPKKDIVGLFRKAALKRGMKFGVSEHLWISYKWFGVSHDSDKTGQYAGVPYDGTDPKNFDLYHDLPKDYPAQFSWDDKGIPDSWKRHWFDRIKDLVDNYQPDILYTDGALPFEEYGLNLVAHLYNDSARRHGGKVEAVYTSKLREDCAEGTCVLDFERGLADAIAPNPWQTDTCVGSWHYQRDINYKSPKTVIDMLVDIV
;
A
#
# COMPACT_ATOMS: atom_id res chain seq x y z
N MET A 1 3.41 7.92 -36.46
CA MET A 1 2.20 8.75 -36.26
C MET A 1 1.36 8.06 -35.21
N ALA A 2 1.37 8.56 -33.96
CA ALA A 2 0.52 8.06 -32.91
C ALA A 2 -0.91 8.57 -33.17
N GLY A 3 -1.80 7.68 -33.54
CA GLY A 3 -3.20 8.01 -33.80
C GLY A 3 -3.86 8.54 -32.52
N ALA A 4 -4.30 9.77 -32.51
CA ALA A 4 -5.07 10.34 -31.41
C ALA A 4 -6.38 9.55 -31.24
N ILE A 5 -6.58 8.97 -30.05
CA ILE A 5 -7.85 8.33 -29.70
C ILE A 5 -8.96 9.40 -29.79
N PRO A 6 -10.05 9.16 -30.55
CA PRO A 6 -11.12 10.12 -30.68
C PRO A 6 -11.66 10.57 -29.33
N ALA A 7 -11.91 11.89 -29.15
CA ALA A 7 -12.40 12.47 -27.91
C ALA A 7 -13.67 11.79 -27.35
N ALA A 8 -14.52 11.27 -28.24
CA ALA A 8 -15.72 10.52 -27.88
C ALA A 8 -15.40 9.16 -27.20
N ARG A 9 -14.35 8.46 -27.61
CA ARG A 9 -13.88 7.23 -26.93
C ARG A 9 -13.21 7.52 -25.59
N ARG A 10 -12.55 8.70 -25.47
CA ARG A 10 -12.02 9.21 -24.19
C ARG A 10 -13.11 9.48 -23.18
N ALA A 11 -14.20 10.13 -23.62
CA ALA A 11 -15.36 10.41 -22.75
C ALA A 11 -16.10 9.13 -22.34
N ALA A 12 -16.20 8.13 -23.22
CA ALA A 12 -16.91 6.89 -22.92
C ALA A 12 -16.17 6.01 -21.91
N ALA A 13 -14.83 5.91 -21.99
CA ALA A 13 -14.04 5.15 -21.01
C ALA A 13 -14.05 5.80 -19.61
N GLN A 14 -14.13 7.15 -19.54
CA GLN A 14 -14.25 7.89 -18.30
C GLN A 14 -15.68 7.84 -17.70
N GLN A 15 -16.71 7.67 -18.53
CA GLN A 15 -18.12 7.62 -18.14
C GLN A 15 -18.58 6.23 -17.67
N ALA A 16 -17.90 5.16 -18.06
CA ALA A 16 -18.36 3.78 -17.81
C ALA A 16 -18.41 3.45 -16.31
N ALA A 17 -17.49 3.97 -15.47
CA ALA A 17 -17.48 3.76 -14.02
C ALA A 17 -17.90 5.00 -13.21
N GLY A 18 -18.22 6.12 -13.82
CA GLY A 18 -18.48 7.39 -13.12
C GLY A 18 -17.32 7.87 -12.27
N LEU A 19 -16.07 7.52 -12.66
CA LEU A 19 -14.85 7.89 -11.95
C LEU A 19 -14.36 9.25 -12.42
N GLU A 20 -14.22 10.19 -11.50
CA GLU A 20 -13.63 11.50 -11.80
C GLU A 20 -12.12 11.45 -11.61
N ILE A 21 -11.37 11.67 -12.69
CA ILE A 21 -9.91 11.76 -12.67
C ILE A 21 -9.42 13.13 -13.10
N GLN A 22 -8.17 13.46 -12.77
CA GLN A 22 -7.52 14.67 -13.26
C GLN A 22 -7.53 14.69 -14.79
N LYS A 23 -7.95 15.80 -15.38
CA LYS A 23 -7.90 15.99 -16.85
C LYS A 23 -6.45 16.06 -17.32
N GLY A 24 -6.16 15.42 -18.46
CA GLY A 24 -4.82 15.41 -19.03
C GLY A 24 -4.68 14.47 -20.23
N PRO A 25 -3.45 14.16 -20.64
CA PRO A 25 -3.19 13.32 -21.82
C PRO A 25 -3.58 11.84 -21.65
N PHE A 26 -3.72 11.37 -20.41
CA PHE A 26 -4.01 9.97 -20.12
C PHE A 26 -5.49 9.76 -19.78
N VAL A 27 -6.02 8.62 -20.24
CA VAL A 27 -7.33 8.09 -19.84
C VAL A 27 -7.13 6.67 -19.30
N GLY A 28 -8.09 6.18 -18.49
CA GLY A 28 -8.02 4.87 -17.82
C GLY A 28 -8.12 3.69 -18.79
N THR A 29 -7.20 3.58 -19.74
CA THR A 29 -7.10 2.44 -20.67
C THR A 29 -5.64 2.06 -20.85
N ARG A 30 -5.37 0.76 -21.04
CA ARG A 30 -4.00 0.26 -21.30
C ARG A 30 -3.36 0.96 -22.50
N ASP A 31 -4.11 1.15 -23.57
CA ASP A 31 -3.60 1.84 -24.78
C ASP A 31 -3.18 3.29 -24.51
N SER A 32 -3.92 4.01 -23.69
CA SER A 32 -3.54 5.38 -23.32
C SER A 32 -2.27 5.41 -22.49
N LEU A 33 -2.12 4.48 -21.55
CA LEU A 33 -0.97 4.43 -20.65
C LEU A 33 0.34 4.05 -21.35
N LYS A 34 0.31 3.44 -22.54
CA LYS A 34 1.51 3.17 -23.36
C LYS A 34 2.29 4.43 -23.77
N ALA A 35 1.66 5.59 -23.69
CA ALA A 35 2.34 6.87 -23.93
C ALA A 35 3.22 7.33 -22.75
N TYR A 36 3.10 6.70 -21.57
CA TYR A 36 3.94 6.99 -20.42
C TYR A 36 5.41 6.69 -20.69
N ARG A 37 6.27 7.46 -20.08
CA ARG A 37 7.71 7.23 -20.07
C ARG A 37 8.22 7.42 -18.66
N VAL A 38 8.98 6.44 -18.17
CA VAL A 38 9.60 6.50 -16.85
C VAL A 38 10.53 7.72 -16.77
N PRO A 39 10.37 8.60 -15.78
CA PRO A 39 11.19 9.80 -15.65
C PRO A 39 12.66 9.45 -15.36
N GLU A 40 13.58 10.27 -15.89
CA GLU A 40 15.03 10.05 -15.74
C GLU A 40 15.45 10.01 -14.27
N TRP A 41 14.88 10.88 -13.43
CA TRP A 41 15.24 10.90 -12.02
C TRP A 41 15.06 9.54 -11.34
N PHE A 42 14.05 8.75 -11.73
CA PHE A 42 13.82 7.41 -11.17
C PHE A 42 14.93 6.43 -11.58
N ARG A 43 15.37 6.50 -12.85
CA ARG A 43 16.47 5.70 -13.36
C ARG A 43 17.80 6.02 -12.68
N ASP A 44 18.01 7.31 -12.33
CA ASP A 44 19.23 7.79 -11.71
C ASP A 44 19.26 7.64 -10.20
N ALA A 45 18.09 7.58 -9.56
CA ALA A 45 17.98 7.53 -8.10
C ALA A 45 18.58 6.27 -7.48
N LYS A 46 18.42 5.11 -8.11
CA LYS A 46 18.98 3.78 -7.75
C LYS A 46 18.56 3.27 -6.37
N PHE A 47 18.59 4.10 -5.33
CA PHE A 47 18.39 3.69 -3.95
C PHE A 47 17.35 4.53 -3.22
N GLY A 48 16.36 3.84 -2.65
CA GLY A 48 15.35 4.41 -1.76
C GLY A 48 15.22 3.61 -0.48
N ILE A 49 14.55 4.20 0.50
CA ILE A 49 14.23 3.56 1.78
C ILE A 49 12.73 3.64 2.01
N TRP A 50 12.18 2.60 2.60
CA TRP A 50 10.77 2.46 2.88
C TRP A 50 10.51 2.25 4.38
N ALA A 51 9.62 3.05 4.96
CA ALA A 51 9.08 2.79 6.29
C ALA A 51 7.82 1.91 6.17
N HIS A 52 7.98 0.61 6.27
CA HIS A 52 6.90 -0.37 6.34
C HIS A 52 6.37 -0.41 7.78
N TRP A 53 5.53 0.56 8.14
CA TRP A 53 5.19 0.88 9.51
C TRP A 53 3.70 1.25 9.63
N GLY A 54 3.06 0.77 10.68
CA GLY A 54 1.65 0.99 10.95
C GLY A 54 1.22 0.29 12.24
N PRO A 55 -0.09 0.20 12.54
CA PRO A 55 -0.58 -0.38 13.81
C PRO A 55 -0.19 -1.85 14.00
N GLN A 56 0.07 -2.60 12.95
CA GLN A 56 0.58 -3.97 13.04
C GLN A 56 1.97 -4.05 13.69
N SER A 57 2.73 -2.94 13.71
CA SER A 57 4.05 -2.89 14.36
C SER A 57 3.96 -2.78 15.89
N ALA A 58 2.82 -2.33 16.44
CA ALA A 58 2.70 -2.09 17.87
C ALA A 58 2.85 -3.34 18.73
N PRO A 59 2.33 -4.51 18.36
CA PRO A 59 2.55 -5.76 19.09
C PRO A 59 3.96 -6.34 18.94
N GLU A 60 4.77 -5.84 18.00
CA GLU A 60 6.13 -6.34 17.73
C GLU A 60 6.20 -7.83 17.33
N GLN A 61 5.15 -8.32 16.64
CA GLN A 61 5.02 -9.73 16.25
C GLN A 61 5.28 -9.96 14.74
N GLY A 62 5.81 -8.95 14.05
CA GLY A 62 6.13 -9.05 12.64
C GLY A 62 4.94 -8.81 11.70
N ASP A 63 5.15 -9.22 10.46
CA ASP A 63 4.22 -8.92 9.39
C ASP A 63 2.92 -9.73 9.45
N TRP A 64 1.82 -9.10 9.01
CA TRP A 64 0.47 -9.66 8.99
C TRP A 64 -0.12 -9.98 10.36
N TYR A 65 0.37 -9.35 11.43
CA TYR A 65 -0.18 -9.56 12.76
C TYR A 65 -1.70 -9.39 12.82
N ALA A 66 -2.26 -8.35 12.20
CA ALA A 66 -3.70 -8.08 12.23
C ALA A 66 -4.57 -9.19 11.61
N ARG A 67 -4.00 -10.03 10.74
CA ARG A 67 -4.63 -11.23 10.21
C ARG A 67 -4.29 -12.46 11.06
N LYS A 68 -3.00 -12.67 11.33
CA LYS A 68 -2.49 -13.86 12.01
C LYS A 68 -3.04 -14.02 13.42
N MET A 69 -3.36 -12.91 14.10
CA MET A 69 -3.99 -12.96 15.41
C MET A 69 -5.37 -13.64 15.43
N TYR A 70 -6.02 -13.80 14.27
CA TYR A 70 -7.30 -14.50 14.13
C TYR A 70 -7.16 -15.94 13.61
N ILE A 71 -5.94 -16.45 13.41
CA ILE A 71 -5.70 -17.80 12.89
C ILE A 71 -5.31 -18.71 14.06
N GLU A 72 -6.26 -19.52 14.53
CA GLU A 72 -6.02 -20.46 15.64
C GLU A 72 -4.78 -21.33 15.37
N GLY A 73 -3.86 -21.35 16.32
CA GLY A 73 -2.60 -22.09 16.23
C GLY A 73 -1.40 -21.26 15.76
N ASP A 74 -1.60 -20.11 15.11
CA ASP A 74 -0.52 -19.20 14.73
C ASP A 74 0.19 -18.64 15.98
N PRO A 75 1.52 -18.42 15.97
CA PRO A 75 2.22 -17.76 17.07
C PRO A 75 1.61 -16.40 17.46
N ALA A 76 1.20 -15.57 16.49
CA ALA A 76 0.58 -14.27 16.76
C ALA A 76 -0.80 -14.42 17.45
N TYR A 77 -1.59 -15.44 17.10
CA TYR A 77 -2.85 -15.76 17.77
C TYR A 77 -2.62 -16.07 19.25
N LYS A 78 -1.67 -16.96 19.57
CA LYS A 78 -1.34 -17.35 20.96
C LYS A 78 -0.82 -16.16 21.75
N TRP A 79 0.06 -15.37 21.13
CA TRP A 79 0.62 -14.18 21.74
C TRP A 79 -0.49 -13.16 22.07
N HIS A 80 -1.44 -12.95 21.11
CA HIS A 80 -2.57 -12.05 21.30
C HIS A 80 -3.44 -12.46 22.49
N GLN A 81 -3.82 -13.73 22.59
CA GLN A 81 -4.60 -14.25 23.70
C GLN A 81 -3.92 -14.01 25.05
N GLN A 82 -2.61 -14.19 25.13
CA GLN A 82 -1.84 -13.99 26.36
C GLN A 82 -1.73 -12.54 26.79
N HIS A 83 -1.69 -11.58 25.86
CA HIS A 83 -1.39 -10.19 26.14
C HIS A 83 -2.62 -9.27 26.08
N PHE A 84 -3.58 -9.60 25.27
CA PHE A 84 -4.79 -8.80 25.04
C PHE A 84 -6.08 -9.53 25.46
N GLY A 85 -6.09 -10.85 25.37
CA GLY A 85 -7.27 -11.67 25.63
C GLY A 85 -7.83 -12.32 24.36
N PRO A 86 -8.99 -13.00 24.45
CA PRO A 86 -9.55 -13.75 23.34
C PRO A 86 -10.08 -12.84 22.24
N GLN A 87 -9.88 -13.23 21.00
CA GLN A 87 -10.22 -12.48 19.78
C GLN A 87 -11.73 -12.19 19.64
N SER A 88 -12.57 -12.96 20.29
CA SER A 88 -14.01 -12.70 20.41
C SER A 88 -14.38 -11.50 21.30
N LYS A 89 -13.41 -10.98 22.08
CA LYS A 89 -13.61 -9.83 22.99
C LYS A 89 -12.69 -8.67 22.65
N VAL A 90 -11.44 -8.96 22.31
CA VAL A 90 -10.41 -7.98 22.00
C VAL A 90 -9.85 -8.29 20.63
N GLY A 91 -10.16 -7.45 19.66
CA GLY A 91 -9.73 -7.64 18.27
C GLY A 91 -8.68 -6.63 17.84
N PHE A 92 -8.38 -6.62 16.55
CA PHE A 92 -7.38 -5.69 16.01
C PHE A 92 -7.78 -4.21 16.20
N LYS A 93 -9.09 -3.90 16.17
CA LYS A 93 -9.60 -2.55 16.48
C LYS A 93 -9.13 -2.03 17.86
N ASP A 94 -8.92 -2.93 18.81
CA ASP A 94 -8.47 -2.61 20.17
C ASP A 94 -6.94 -2.52 20.26
N VAL A 95 -6.22 -3.12 19.30
CA VAL A 95 -4.76 -3.00 19.14
C VAL A 95 -4.39 -1.66 18.51
N ILE A 96 -5.16 -1.17 17.54
CA ILE A 96 -4.89 0.10 16.83
C ILE A 96 -4.55 1.27 17.79
N PRO A 97 -5.28 1.52 18.89
CA PRO A 97 -4.96 2.61 19.80
C PRO A 97 -3.61 2.48 20.53
N THR A 98 -3.00 1.29 20.53
CA THR A 98 -1.68 1.06 21.13
C THR A 98 -0.53 1.52 20.21
N PHE A 99 -0.82 1.75 18.94
CA PHE A 99 0.10 2.35 17.98
C PHE A 99 0.17 3.86 18.21
N LYS A 100 1.00 4.32 19.12
CA LYS A 100 1.06 5.73 19.53
C LYS A 100 2.12 6.55 18.83
N GLY A 101 3.21 5.92 18.39
CA GLY A 101 4.31 6.58 17.71
C GLY A 101 4.97 7.68 18.56
N GLU A 102 5.21 7.44 19.85
CA GLU A 102 5.77 8.43 20.78
C GLU A 102 7.17 8.89 20.36
N LYS A 103 7.93 7.99 19.75
CA LYS A 103 9.30 8.26 19.29
C LYS A 103 9.37 8.63 17.80
N PHE A 104 8.21 8.89 17.17
CA PHE A 104 8.19 9.24 15.76
C PHE A 104 8.79 10.61 15.52
N ASP A 105 9.98 10.63 14.91
CA ASP A 105 10.70 11.82 14.49
C ASP A 105 11.07 11.71 13.01
N PRO A 106 10.21 12.20 12.10
CA PRO A 106 10.44 12.10 10.66
C PRO A 106 11.65 12.93 10.19
N GLU A 107 11.99 14.02 10.89
CA GLU A 107 13.15 14.83 10.54
C GLU A 107 14.44 14.05 10.79
N HIS A 108 14.57 13.45 11.98
CA HIS A 108 15.73 12.62 12.31
C HIS A 108 15.87 11.40 11.38
N LEU A 109 14.75 10.74 11.09
CA LEU A 109 14.76 9.57 10.18
C LEU A 109 15.23 9.97 8.77
N MET A 110 14.72 11.08 8.23
CA MET A 110 15.15 11.54 6.89
C MET A 110 16.62 11.97 6.87
N ASP A 111 17.16 12.54 7.95
CA ASP A 111 18.60 12.81 8.06
C ASP A 111 19.44 11.52 7.99
N LEU A 112 19.02 10.46 8.68
CA LEU A 112 19.67 9.17 8.63
C LEU A 112 19.60 8.56 7.23
N TYR A 113 18.45 8.59 6.59
CA TYR A 113 18.25 8.01 5.26
C TYR A 113 19.02 8.76 4.17
N GLN A 114 19.07 10.09 4.26
CA GLN A 114 19.92 10.89 3.37
C GLN A 114 21.41 10.58 3.57
N LYS A 115 21.87 10.42 4.81
CA LYS A 115 23.25 10.00 5.10
C LYS A 115 23.56 8.61 4.57
N ALA A 116 22.59 7.71 4.55
CA ALA A 116 22.73 6.39 3.93
C ALA A 116 22.75 6.44 2.40
N GLY A 117 22.48 7.60 1.78
CA GLY A 117 22.53 7.79 0.34
C GLY A 117 21.19 7.67 -0.37
N ALA A 118 20.08 7.50 0.36
CA ALA A 118 18.75 7.38 -0.24
C ALA A 118 18.39 8.65 -1.03
N LYS A 119 17.82 8.46 -2.21
CA LYS A 119 17.36 9.51 -3.12
C LYS A 119 15.84 9.68 -3.06
N TYR A 120 15.13 8.66 -2.63
CA TYR A 120 13.69 8.70 -2.41
C TYR A 120 13.33 7.93 -1.14
N PHE A 121 12.16 8.23 -0.63
CA PHE A 121 11.63 7.61 0.56
C PHE A 121 10.17 7.22 0.35
N PHE A 122 9.79 6.02 0.77
CA PHE A 122 8.42 5.56 0.82
C PHE A 122 7.84 5.62 2.23
N SER A 123 6.68 6.29 2.37
CA SER A 123 5.79 6.09 3.51
C SER A 123 4.78 4.99 3.20
N MET A 124 4.49 4.12 4.16
CA MET A 124 3.23 3.40 4.12
C MET A 124 2.09 4.41 4.14
N GLY A 125 1.15 4.32 3.19
CA GLY A 125 -0.13 5.01 3.25
C GLY A 125 -1.15 4.16 4.00
N VAL A 126 -1.39 2.95 3.52
CA VAL A 126 -2.30 1.98 4.12
C VAL A 126 -1.82 0.57 3.82
N HIS A 127 -1.87 -0.31 4.81
CA HIS A 127 -1.62 -1.74 4.63
C HIS A 127 -2.95 -2.51 4.43
N HIS A 128 -2.90 -3.83 4.31
CA HIS A 128 -4.09 -4.68 4.23
C HIS A 128 -5.02 -4.55 5.45
N ASP A 129 -4.51 -4.01 6.54
CA ASP A 129 -5.21 -3.80 7.82
C ASP A 129 -6.25 -2.66 7.80
N ASN A 130 -6.46 -2.04 6.63
CA ASN A 130 -7.50 -1.05 6.41
C ASN A 130 -7.37 0.22 7.29
N PHE A 131 -6.16 0.53 7.77
CA PHE A 131 -5.87 1.69 8.61
C PHE A 131 -5.01 2.72 7.86
N ASP A 132 -5.58 3.91 7.61
CA ASP A 132 -4.91 4.98 6.88
C ASP A 132 -3.89 5.73 7.74
N LEU A 133 -2.67 5.91 7.24
CA LEU A 133 -1.63 6.69 7.93
C LEU A 133 -1.66 8.19 7.59
N TRP A 134 -2.67 8.65 6.88
CA TRP A 134 -2.89 10.06 6.53
C TRP A 134 -4.23 10.59 7.06
N ASN A 135 -4.47 11.87 6.87
CA ASN A 135 -5.75 12.52 7.21
C ASN A 135 -6.84 12.18 6.18
N SER A 136 -7.20 10.92 6.10
CA SER A 136 -8.23 10.43 5.19
C SER A 136 -9.63 10.90 5.61
N LYS A 137 -10.42 11.35 4.63
CA LYS A 137 -11.83 11.68 4.82
C LYS A 137 -12.79 10.50 4.56
N HIS A 138 -12.25 9.37 4.10
CA HIS A 138 -13.04 8.21 3.65
C HIS A 138 -13.23 7.14 4.72
N THR A 139 -12.44 7.17 5.78
CA THR A 139 -12.56 6.24 6.91
C THR A 139 -12.23 6.94 8.22
N ARG A 140 -12.92 6.52 9.31
CA ARG A 140 -12.55 6.95 10.67
C ARG A 140 -11.27 6.25 11.18
N TRP A 141 -10.92 5.11 10.57
CA TRP A 141 -9.75 4.32 10.91
C TRP A 141 -8.49 4.91 10.28
N ASN A 142 -8.01 6.00 10.88
CA ASN A 142 -6.82 6.70 10.41
C ASN A 142 -5.98 7.25 11.56
N ALA A 143 -4.72 7.51 11.26
CA ALA A 143 -3.68 7.93 12.21
C ALA A 143 -3.90 9.33 12.81
N VAL A 144 -4.78 10.15 12.23
CA VAL A 144 -5.16 11.46 12.78
C VAL A 144 -6.24 11.31 13.85
N ASN A 145 -7.19 10.40 13.64
CA ASN A 145 -8.31 10.17 14.55
C ASN A 145 -7.91 9.33 15.77
N MET A 146 -6.98 8.39 15.60
CA MET A 146 -6.61 7.44 16.67
C MET A 146 -5.13 7.04 16.58
N GLY A 147 -4.67 6.31 17.57
CA GLY A 147 -3.26 5.94 17.67
C GLY A 147 -2.37 7.17 17.87
N PRO A 148 -1.45 7.48 16.94
CA PRO A 148 -0.50 8.56 17.06
C PRO A 148 -1.13 9.96 17.00
N LYS A 149 -2.36 10.09 16.52
CA LYS A 149 -3.07 11.36 16.30
C LYS A 149 -2.25 12.36 15.48
N LYS A 150 -1.64 11.86 14.41
CA LYS A 150 -0.75 12.61 13.51
C LYS A 150 -1.00 12.18 12.07
N ASP A 151 -0.85 13.11 11.16
CA ASP A 151 -0.75 12.83 9.72
C ASP A 151 0.66 12.32 9.41
N ILE A 152 0.85 11.01 9.49
CA ILE A 152 2.16 10.35 9.32
C ILE A 152 2.69 10.56 7.90
N VAL A 153 1.84 10.36 6.89
CA VAL A 153 2.22 10.53 5.48
C VAL A 153 2.64 11.98 5.20
N GLY A 154 1.85 12.95 5.67
CA GLY A 154 2.17 14.37 5.49
C GLY A 154 3.45 14.79 6.20
N LEU A 155 3.70 14.28 7.41
CA LEU A 155 4.92 14.57 8.17
C LEU A 155 6.16 13.99 7.49
N PHE A 156 6.11 12.73 7.03
CA PHE A 156 7.19 12.13 6.25
C PHE A 156 7.44 12.87 4.94
N ARG A 157 6.37 13.20 4.20
CA ARG A 157 6.47 13.98 2.95
C ARG A 157 7.21 15.30 3.17
N LYS A 158 6.79 16.06 4.18
CA LYS A 158 7.42 17.34 4.52
C LYS A 158 8.91 17.19 4.81
N ALA A 159 9.28 16.18 5.60
CA ALA A 159 10.66 15.93 5.98
C ALA A 159 11.53 15.46 4.78
N ALA A 160 10.97 14.61 3.88
CA ALA A 160 11.66 14.14 2.69
C ALA A 160 11.93 15.28 1.69
N LEU A 161 10.88 16.05 1.36
CA LEU A 161 10.99 17.17 0.41
C LEU A 161 11.95 18.27 0.89
N LYS A 162 11.99 18.55 2.19
CA LYS A 162 12.95 19.50 2.79
C LYS A 162 14.39 19.14 2.50
N ARG A 163 14.68 17.84 2.28
CA ARG A 163 16.02 17.31 1.96
C ARG A 163 16.25 17.02 0.47
N GLY A 164 15.30 17.46 -0.38
CA GLY A 164 15.37 17.22 -1.81
C GLY A 164 15.18 15.76 -2.21
N MET A 165 14.67 14.92 -1.30
CA MET A 165 14.34 13.53 -1.61
C MET A 165 12.99 13.45 -2.33
N LYS A 166 12.89 12.54 -3.28
CA LYS A 166 11.61 12.16 -3.87
C LYS A 166 10.76 11.41 -2.86
N PHE A 167 9.43 11.58 -2.93
CA PHE A 167 8.49 11.03 -1.97
C PHE A 167 7.55 10.02 -2.61
N GLY A 168 7.58 8.80 -2.11
CA GLY A 168 6.67 7.73 -2.49
C GLY A 168 5.66 7.39 -1.39
N VAL A 169 4.54 6.84 -1.79
CA VAL A 169 3.55 6.25 -0.89
C VAL A 169 3.20 4.86 -1.37
N SER A 170 3.08 3.92 -0.44
CA SER A 170 2.62 2.56 -0.74
C SER A 170 1.19 2.33 -0.25
N GLU A 171 0.41 1.66 -1.07
CA GLU A 171 -0.91 1.17 -0.73
C GLU A 171 -0.98 -0.35 -0.90
N HIS A 172 -1.61 -1.01 0.06
CA HIS A 172 -1.87 -2.45 0.10
C HIS A 172 -3.36 -2.72 0.33
N LEU A 173 -4.18 -1.68 0.16
CA LEU A 173 -5.58 -1.68 0.57
C LEU A 173 -6.47 -2.59 -0.29
N TRP A 174 -6.15 -2.74 -1.57
CA TRP A 174 -7.04 -3.35 -2.57
C TRP A 174 -7.55 -4.73 -2.15
N ILE A 175 -6.71 -5.53 -1.49
CA ILE A 175 -7.03 -6.91 -1.08
C ILE A 175 -7.61 -7.01 0.34
N SER A 176 -7.69 -5.89 1.08
CA SER A 176 -8.14 -5.87 2.48
C SER A 176 -9.47 -6.59 2.69
N TYR A 177 -10.40 -6.48 1.73
CA TYR A 177 -11.70 -7.14 1.79
C TYR A 177 -11.61 -8.65 1.99
N LYS A 178 -10.70 -9.31 1.28
CA LYS A 178 -10.43 -10.75 1.44
C LYS A 178 -9.51 -11.05 2.62
N TRP A 179 -8.57 -10.15 2.86
CA TRP A 179 -7.53 -10.35 3.85
C TRP A 179 -8.08 -10.44 5.26
N PHE A 180 -9.13 -9.69 5.58
CA PHE A 180 -9.80 -9.73 6.87
C PHE A 180 -10.82 -10.87 7.03
N GLY A 181 -11.03 -11.73 6.05
CA GLY A 181 -11.99 -12.85 6.14
C GLY A 181 -11.85 -13.69 7.41
N VAL A 182 -10.63 -13.88 7.91
CA VAL A 182 -10.35 -14.61 9.16
C VAL A 182 -10.93 -13.96 10.42
N SER A 183 -11.17 -12.64 10.41
CA SER A 183 -11.76 -11.94 11.56
C SER A 183 -13.24 -12.24 11.75
N HIS A 184 -13.87 -12.88 10.76
CA HIS A 184 -15.27 -13.30 10.81
C HIS A 184 -15.46 -14.77 11.23
N ASP A 185 -14.38 -15.46 11.59
CA ASP A 185 -14.39 -16.86 12.05
C ASP A 185 -14.58 -16.93 13.60
N SER A 186 -14.29 -18.06 14.17
CA SER A 186 -14.32 -18.36 15.61
C SER A 186 -13.27 -19.41 15.94
N ASP A 187 -12.90 -19.51 17.22
CA ASP A 187 -12.07 -20.63 17.68
C ASP A 187 -12.77 -21.97 17.36
N LYS A 188 -12.00 -22.95 16.96
CA LYS A 188 -12.48 -24.32 16.71
C LYS A 188 -12.39 -25.19 17.97
N THR A 189 -11.52 -24.80 18.90
CA THR A 189 -11.24 -25.55 20.13
C THR A 189 -11.21 -24.63 21.36
N GLY A 190 -11.23 -25.23 22.54
CA GLY A 190 -11.08 -24.52 23.81
C GLY A 190 -12.33 -23.80 24.33
N GLN A 191 -12.14 -22.90 25.28
CA GLN A 191 -13.20 -22.25 26.04
C GLN A 191 -14.10 -21.35 25.19
N TYR A 192 -13.57 -20.78 24.11
CA TYR A 192 -14.28 -19.84 23.23
C TYR A 192 -14.66 -20.47 21.88
N ALA A 193 -14.61 -21.82 21.79
CA ALA A 193 -15.00 -22.51 20.58
C ALA A 193 -16.41 -22.12 20.10
N GLY A 194 -16.52 -21.75 18.84
CA GLY A 194 -17.77 -21.31 18.20
C GLY A 194 -18.25 -19.90 18.57
N VAL A 195 -17.51 -19.18 19.44
CA VAL A 195 -17.80 -17.76 19.72
C VAL A 195 -17.22 -16.91 18.60
N PRO A 196 -18.05 -16.16 17.83
CA PRO A 196 -17.56 -15.37 16.71
C PRO A 196 -16.52 -14.34 17.14
N TYR A 197 -15.52 -14.11 16.30
CA TYR A 197 -14.56 -13.03 16.50
C TYR A 197 -15.21 -11.65 16.26
N ASP A 198 -14.55 -10.60 16.70
CA ASP A 198 -15.06 -9.22 16.70
C ASP A 198 -15.29 -8.63 15.29
N GLY A 199 -14.73 -9.23 14.25
CA GLY A 199 -14.99 -8.85 12.85
C GLY A 199 -16.44 -9.08 12.41
N THR A 200 -17.20 -9.93 13.11
CA THR A 200 -18.63 -10.14 12.85
C THR A 200 -19.55 -9.06 13.40
N ASP A 201 -19.04 -8.12 14.22
CA ASP A 201 -19.83 -7.01 14.75
C ASP A 201 -20.07 -5.94 13.67
N PRO A 202 -21.33 -5.69 13.25
CA PRO A 202 -21.64 -4.69 12.22
C PRO A 202 -21.13 -3.27 12.53
N LYS A 203 -20.89 -2.93 13.80
CA LYS A 203 -20.36 -1.63 14.20
C LYS A 203 -18.93 -1.39 13.69
N ASN A 204 -18.24 -2.46 13.28
CA ASN A 204 -16.84 -2.44 12.87
C ASN A 204 -16.65 -2.90 11.40
N PHE A 205 -17.72 -3.03 10.63
CA PHE A 205 -17.62 -3.40 9.21
C PHE A 205 -16.86 -2.39 8.35
N ASP A 206 -16.74 -1.16 8.81
CA ASP A 206 -15.88 -0.15 8.20
C ASP A 206 -14.37 -0.43 8.38
N LEU A 207 -14.00 -1.34 9.29
CA LEU A 207 -12.65 -1.89 9.41
C LEU A 207 -12.54 -3.31 8.82
N TYR A 208 -13.46 -4.20 9.22
CA TYR A 208 -13.36 -5.65 8.92
C TYR A 208 -14.18 -6.08 7.71
N HIS A 209 -14.91 -5.16 7.08
CA HIS A 209 -15.82 -5.36 5.96
C HIS A 209 -17.12 -6.10 6.33
N ASP A 210 -18.15 -5.88 5.54
CA ASP A 210 -19.41 -6.65 5.60
C ASP A 210 -19.26 -7.87 4.68
N LEU A 211 -18.78 -8.96 5.26
CA LEU A 211 -18.54 -10.18 4.51
C LEU A 211 -19.76 -11.11 4.56
N PRO A 212 -20.09 -11.82 3.46
CA PRO A 212 -21.09 -12.88 3.50
C PRO A 212 -20.77 -13.92 4.58
N LYS A 213 -21.80 -14.50 5.22
CA LYS A 213 -21.60 -15.51 6.30
C LYS A 213 -20.73 -16.70 5.88
N ASP A 214 -20.83 -17.06 4.59
CA ASP A 214 -20.07 -18.18 4.02
C ASP A 214 -18.79 -17.72 3.33
N TYR A 215 -18.30 -16.51 3.64
CA TYR A 215 -17.10 -16.01 3.04
C TYR A 215 -15.91 -16.88 3.46
N PRO A 216 -15.12 -17.43 2.50
CA PRO A 216 -14.05 -18.33 2.85
C PRO A 216 -12.97 -17.60 3.64
N ALA A 217 -12.56 -18.14 4.79
CA ALA A 217 -11.41 -17.66 5.53
C ALA A 217 -10.09 -17.84 4.75
N GLN A 218 -10.12 -18.69 3.72
CA GLN A 218 -8.96 -18.93 2.86
C GLN A 218 -8.70 -17.71 1.96
N PHE A 219 -7.51 -17.18 2.05
CA PHE A 219 -7.06 -16.02 1.32
C PHE A 219 -6.61 -16.38 -0.11
N SER A 220 -6.94 -15.53 -1.08
CA SER A 220 -6.44 -15.61 -2.46
C SER A 220 -6.10 -14.22 -3.00
N TRP A 221 -5.02 -14.14 -3.76
CA TRP A 221 -4.52 -12.91 -4.41
C TRP A 221 -5.23 -12.64 -5.75
N ASP A 222 -6.56 -12.55 -5.71
CA ASP A 222 -7.38 -12.17 -6.86
C ASP A 222 -8.54 -11.28 -6.40
N ASP A 223 -9.19 -10.59 -7.31
CA ASP A 223 -10.30 -9.68 -7.03
C ASP A 223 -11.69 -10.32 -7.15
N LYS A 224 -11.76 -11.65 -7.35
CA LYS A 224 -13.03 -12.37 -7.48
C LYS A 224 -13.82 -12.28 -6.19
N GLY A 225 -15.09 -11.91 -6.32
CA GLY A 225 -15.98 -11.78 -5.17
C GLY A 225 -15.81 -10.48 -4.37
N ILE A 226 -14.88 -9.61 -4.73
CA ILE A 226 -14.79 -8.27 -4.16
C ILE A 226 -15.90 -7.39 -4.77
N PRO A 227 -16.80 -6.81 -3.96
CA PRO A 227 -17.93 -6.05 -4.46
C PRO A 227 -17.48 -4.72 -5.08
N ASP A 228 -18.26 -4.24 -6.03
CA ASP A 228 -17.96 -3.00 -6.76
C ASP A 228 -17.95 -1.77 -5.84
N SER A 229 -18.77 -1.77 -4.80
CA SER A 229 -18.74 -0.76 -3.74
C SER A 229 -17.38 -0.64 -3.05
N TRP A 230 -16.71 -1.78 -2.81
CA TRP A 230 -15.34 -1.77 -2.25
C TRP A 230 -14.32 -1.27 -3.26
N LYS A 231 -14.40 -1.69 -4.52
CA LYS A 231 -13.50 -1.22 -5.59
C LYS A 231 -13.58 0.30 -5.75
N ARG A 232 -14.81 0.83 -5.69
CA ARG A 232 -15.05 2.28 -5.71
C ARG A 232 -14.48 2.97 -4.47
N HIS A 233 -14.69 2.40 -3.28
CA HIS A 233 -14.17 2.94 -2.03
C HIS A 233 -12.64 2.94 -2.01
N TRP A 234 -12.00 1.88 -2.52
CA TRP A 234 -10.54 1.83 -2.72
C TRP A 234 -10.07 2.96 -3.63
N PHE A 235 -10.70 3.12 -4.79
CA PHE A 235 -10.36 4.18 -5.74
C PHE A 235 -10.44 5.56 -5.11
N ASP A 236 -11.55 5.87 -4.46
CA ASP A 236 -11.78 7.18 -3.85
C ASP A 236 -10.76 7.47 -2.72
N ARG A 237 -10.38 6.47 -1.93
CA ARG A 237 -9.35 6.61 -0.88
C ARG A 237 -7.95 6.82 -1.44
N ILE A 238 -7.53 6.02 -2.40
CA ILE A 238 -6.19 6.17 -2.97
C ILE A 238 -6.07 7.41 -3.84
N LYS A 239 -7.15 7.80 -4.51
CA LYS A 239 -7.23 9.10 -5.17
C LYS A 239 -7.08 10.25 -4.18
N ASP A 240 -7.75 10.21 -3.03
CA ASP A 240 -7.60 11.20 -1.95
C ASP A 240 -6.14 11.30 -1.46
N LEU A 241 -5.47 10.17 -1.31
CA LEU A 241 -4.04 10.12 -0.99
C LEU A 241 -3.19 10.82 -2.06
N VAL A 242 -3.44 10.53 -3.34
CA VAL A 242 -2.72 11.15 -4.47
C VAL A 242 -2.98 12.66 -4.51
N ASP A 243 -4.24 13.08 -4.38
CA ASP A 243 -4.63 14.49 -4.44
C ASP A 243 -3.99 15.32 -3.31
N ASN A 244 -3.97 14.78 -2.09
CA ASN A 244 -3.48 15.51 -0.92
C ASN A 244 -1.94 15.53 -0.82
N TYR A 245 -1.27 14.45 -1.22
CA TYR A 245 0.18 14.31 -0.98
C TYR A 245 1.01 14.31 -2.26
N GLN A 246 0.40 14.21 -3.43
CA GLN A 246 1.07 14.34 -4.74
C GLN A 246 2.39 13.54 -4.78
N PRO A 247 2.36 12.23 -4.55
CA PRO A 247 3.57 11.43 -4.47
C PRO A 247 4.31 11.40 -5.82
N ASP A 248 5.64 11.35 -5.76
CA ASP A 248 6.47 11.07 -6.93
C ASP A 248 6.40 9.59 -7.33
N ILE A 249 6.11 8.71 -6.37
CA ILE A 249 5.92 7.28 -6.62
C ILE A 249 4.68 6.80 -5.87
N LEU A 250 3.78 6.11 -6.58
CA LEU A 250 2.69 5.34 -5.99
C LEU A 250 2.96 3.85 -6.19
N TYR A 251 3.12 3.14 -5.08
CA TYR A 251 3.35 1.72 -5.06
C TYR A 251 2.06 0.99 -4.68
N THR A 252 1.69 -0.01 -5.47
CA THR A 252 0.64 -0.96 -5.13
C THR A 252 1.25 -2.33 -4.86
N ASP A 253 0.93 -2.92 -3.71
CA ASP A 253 1.36 -4.28 -3.36
C ASP A 253 0.53 -5.31 -4.13
N GLY A 254 1.04 -5.75 -5.27
CA GLY A 254 0.42 -6.71 -6.15
C GLY A 254 0.24 -6.22 -7.59
N ALA A 255 -0.76 -6.78 -8.28
CA ALA A 255 -1.18 -6.36 -9.61
C ALA A 255 -1.94 -5.03 -9.57
N LEU A 256 -2.13 -4.41 -10.74
CA LEU A 256 -3.02 -3.27 -10.92
C LEU A 256 -4.44 -3.64 -10.43
N PRO A 257 -4.96 -2.99 -9.40
CA PRO A 257 -6.23 -3.41 -8.80
C PRO A 257 -7.43 -3.12 -9.68
N PHE A 258 -8.35 -4.09 -9.77
CA PHE A 258 -9.71 -3.88 -10.27
C PHE A 258 -9.78 -3.33 -11.71
N GLU A 259 -8.82 -3.66 -12.54
CA GLU A 259 -8.70 -3.29 -13.96
C GLU A 259 -9.10 -1.84 -14.23
N GLU A 260 -10.37 -1.53 -14.45
CA GLU A 260 -10.85 -0.19 -14.79
C GLU A 260 -10.55 0.84 -13.70
N TYR A 261 -10.75 0.49 -12.43
CA TYR A 261 -10.47 1.39 -11.31
C TYR A 261 -8.98 1.72 -11.22
N GLY A 262 -8.11 0.71 -11.31
CA GLY A 262 -6.67 0.87 -11.29
C GLY A 262 -6.14 1.65 -12.48
N LEU A 263 -6.63 1.36 -13.69
CA LEU A 263 -6.25 2.12 -14.89
C LEU A 263 -6.61 3.60 -14.77
N ASN A 264 -7.79 3.92 -14.23
CA ASN A 264 -8.19 5.31 -13.98
C ASN A 264 -7.35 5.97 -12.89
N LEU A 265 -6.96 5.24 -11.83
CA LEU A 265 -6.07 5.76 -10.79
C LEU A 265 -4.69 6.10 -11.34
N VAL A 266 -4.11 5.23 -12.17
CA VAL A 266 -2.81 5.49 -12.82
C VAL A 266 -2.89 6.67 -13.78
N ALA A 267 -3.95 6.76 -14.59
CA ALA A 267 -4.19 7.92 -15.45
C ALA A 267 -4.33 9.21 -14.63
N HIS A 268 -5.03 9.16 -13.49
CA HIS A 268 -5.15 10.30 -12.57
C HIS A 268 -3.79 10.74 -12.03
N LEU A 269 -2.96 9.82 -11.55
CA LEU A 269 -1.60 10.08 -11.05
C LEU A 269 -0.73 10.76 -12.11
N TYR A 270 -0.72 10.21 -13.34
CA TYR A 270 0.09 10.73 -14.42
C TYR A 270 -0.40 12.10 -14.91
N ASN A 271 -1.71 12.31 -14.99
CA ASN A 271 -2.29 13.59 -15.35
C ASN A 271 -2.04 14.67 -14.30
N ASP A 272 -2.15 14.34 -13.00
CA ASP A 272 -1.81 15.28 -11.93
C ASP A 272 -0.33 15.66 -11.98
N SER A 273 0.54 14.69 -12.19
CA SER A 273 1.96 14.94 -12.38
C SER A 273 2.23 15.84 -13.59
N ALA A 274 1.64 15.54 -14.75
CA ALA A 274 1.80 16.34 -15.95
C ALA A 274 1.31 17.78 -15.74
N ARG A 275 0.17 17.98 -15.06
CA ARG A 275 -0.37 19.29 -14.72
C ARG A 275 0.62 20.11 -13.87
N ARG A 276 1.26 19.49 -12.89
CA ARG A 276 2.24 20.14 -12.00
C ARG A 276 3.58 20.45 -12.66
N HIS A 277 3.95 19.69 -13.69
CA HIS A 277 5.28 19.75 -14.31
C HIS A 277 5.24 20.20 -15.79
N GLY A 278 4.30 21.11 -16.14
CA GLY A 278 4.28 21.72 -17.47
C GLY A 278 4.06 20.75 -18.62
N GLY A 279 3.30 19.69 -18.39
CA GLY A 279 2.99 18.64 -19.39
C GLY A 279 3.89 17.39 -19.30
N LYS A 280 4.94 17.42 -18.50
CA LYS A 280 5.85 16.27 -18.30
C LYS A 280 5.38 15.40 -17.14
N VAL A 281 5.32 14.09 -17.31
CA VAL A 281 5.05 13.18 -16.20
C VAL A 281 6.33 12.91 -15.42
N GLU A 282 6.36 13.30 -14.15
CA GLU A 282 7.45 13.05 -13.22
C GLU A 282 7.06 12.01 -12.14
N ALA A 283 5.84 11.47 -12.20
CA ALA A 283 5.38 10.43 -11.30
C ALA A 283 5.65 9.02 -11.85
N VAL A 284 5.80 8.08 -10.92
CA VAL A 284 5.99 6.65 -11.19
C VAL A 284 4.87 5.87 -10.52
N TYR A 285 4.30 4.89 -11.22
CA TYR A 285 3.45 3.85 -10.66
C TYR A 285 4.17 2.50 -10.74
N THR A 286 4.06 1.68 -9.71
CA THR A 286 4.66 0.34 -9.68
C THR A 286 3.61 -0.75 -9.56
N SER A 287 3.85 -1.89 -10.22
CA SER A 287 3.05 -3.11 -10.10
C SER A 287 3.97 -4.33 -10.08
N LYS A 288 3.55 -5.38 -9.38
CA LYS A 288 4.27 -6.68 -9.32
C LYS A 288 3.93 -7.59 -10.50
N LEU A 289 2.92 -7.25 -11.32
CA LEU A 289 2.52 -8.06 -12.45
C LEU A 289 3.19 -7.55 -13.76
N ARG A 290 3.90 -8.43 -14.43
CA ARG A 290 4.61 -8.10 -15.69
C ARG A 290 3.68 -7.54 -16.76
N GLU A 291 2.49 -8.11 -16.87
CA GLU A 291 1.48 -7.74 -17.85
C GLU A 291 0.98 -6.31 -17.66
N ASP A 292 0.95 -5.81 -16.43
CA ASP A 292 0.57 -4.43 -16.14
C ASP A 292 1.58 -3.43 -16.66
N CYS A 293 2.87 -3.76 -16.58
CA CYS A 293 3.98 -2.89 -16.99
C CYS A 293 4.59 -3.27 -18.33
N ALA A 294 4.00 -4.24 -19.04
CA ALA A 294 4.36 -4.56 -20.41
C ALA A 294 4.35 -3.28 -21.26
N GLU A 295 4.96 -3.08 -22.29
CA GLU A 295 4.90 -1.87 -23.11
C GLU A 295 5.25 -0.54 -22.40
N GLY A 296 5.81 -0.61 -21.16
CA GLY A 296 6.30 0.55 -20.42
C GLY A 296 5.21 1.42 -19.76
N THR A 297 4.02 0.86 -19.49
CA THR A 297 2.90 1.58 -18.87
C THR A 297 3.10 1.92 -17.39
N CYS A 298 4.03 1.21 -16.73
CA CYS A 298 4.44 1.41 -15.33
C CYS A 298 5.84 0.82 -15.09
N VAL A 299 6.32 0.84 -13.86
CA VAL A 299 7.58 0.22 -13.43
C VAL A 299 7.27 -1.12 -12.78
N LEU A 300 7.90 -2.19 -13.27
CA LEU A 300 7.78 -3.52 -12.67
C LEU A 300 8.55 -3.57 -11.36
N ASP A 301 7.91 -4.11 -10.32
CA ASP A 301 8.50 -4.35 -9.02
C ASP A 301 8.72 -5.85 -8.77
N PHE A 302 9.92 -6.21 -8.32
CA PHE A 302 10.29 -7.57 -7.95
C PHE A 302 10.42 -7.69 -6.44
N GLU A 303 9.44 -8.28 -5.77
CA GLU A 303 9.58 -8.54 -4.34
C GLU A 303 10.70 -9.55 -4.07
N ARG A 304 11.75 -9.09 -3.37
CA ARG A 304 12.91 -9.91 -2.98
C ARG A 304 13.57 -10.65 -4.15
N GLY A 305 13.38 -10.13 -5.36
CA GLY A 305 13.88 -10.74 -6.59
C GLY A 305 14.72 -9.78 -7.41
N LEU A 306 15.26 -10.28 -8.51
CA LEU A 306 16.05 -9.53 -9.47
C LEU A 306 15.57 -9.89 -10.88
N ALA A 307 15.87 -9.04 -11.85
CA ALA A 307 15.78 -9.41 -13.26
C ALA A 307 16.94 -10.34 -13.64
N ASP A 308 16.65 -11.38 -14.43
CA ASP A 308 17.65 -12.37 -14.84
C ASP A 308 18.65 -11.80 -15.89
N ALA A 309 18.35 -10.64 -16.45
CA ALA A 309 19.16 -9.96 -17.46
C ALA A 309 18.84 -8.47 -17.51
N ILE A 310 19.57 -7.69 -18.31
CA ILE A 310 19.25 -6.29 -18.57
C ILE A 310 17.84 -6.20 -19.15
N ALA A 311 16.92 -5.59 -18.39
CA ALA A 311 15.55 -5.40 -18.80
C ALA A 311 15.43 -4.22 -19.78
N PRO A 312 14.52 -4.29 -20.78
CA PRO A 312 14.32 -3.20 -21.73
C PRO A 312 13.72 -1.93 -21.07
N ASN A 313 12.98 -2.10 -19.98
CA ASN A 313 12.37 -1.03 -19.21
C ASN A 313 12.99 -0.94 -17.81
N PRO A 314 13.02 0.25 -17.19
CA PRO A 314 13.39 0.40 -15.79
C PRO A 314 12.48 -0.45 -14.90
N TRP A 315 13.07 -1.01 -13.85
CA TRP A 315 12.39 -1.82 -12.85
C TRP A 315 12.90 -1.45 -11.45
N GLN A 316 12.21 -1.90 -10.43
CA GLN A 316 12.71 -1.84 -9.05
C GLN A 316 12.65 -3.20 -8.41
N THR A 317 13.35 -3.36 -7.31
CA THR A 317 13.15 -4.45 -6.35
C THR A 317 12.93 -3.86 -4.97
N ASP A 318 12.08 -4.50 -4.22
CA ASP A 318 11.89 -4.20 -2.82
C ASP A 318 12.28 -5.37 -1.92
N THR A 319 12.80 -5.08 -0.75
CA THR A 319 13.17 -6.07 0.24
C THR A 319 13.22 -5.44 1.64
N CYS A 320 13.16 -6.28 2.66
CA CYS A 320 13.31 -5.83 4.04
C CYS A 320 14.67 -6.20 4.62
N VAL A 321 15.17 -5.42 5.56
CA VAL A 321 16.39 -5.73 6.29
C VAL A 321 16.18 -6.76 7.42
N GLY A 322 14.93 -7.01 7.77
CA GLY A 322 14.51 -8.00 8.76
C GLY A 322 13.15 -8.60 8.40
N SER A 323 12.07 -8.11 9.00
CA SER A 323 10.68 -8.39 8.65
C SER A 323 10.05 -7.16 8.01
N TRP A 324 8.94 -7.32 7.27
CA TRP A 324 8.21 -6.18 6.71
C TRP A 324 7.68 -5.28 7.84
N HIS A 325 6.85 -5.75 8.73
CA HIS A 325 6.56 -5.07 9.98
C HIS A 325 7.55 -5.46 11.08
N TYR A 326 7.77 -4.56 12.03
CA TYR A 326 8.71 -4.78 13.11
C TYR A 326 8.37 -6.04 13.92
N GLN A 327 9.38 -6.84 14.18
CA GLN A 327 9.33 -8.00 15.04
C GLN A 327 10.45 -7.89 16.09
N ARG A 328 10.14 -8.12 17.37
CA ARG A 328 11.11 -7.97 18.47
C ARG A 328 12.28 -8.91 18.19
N ASP A 329 12.64 -9.83 18.42
CA ASP A 329 13.79 -10.75 18.36
C ASP A 329 14.19 -11.18 16.93
N ILE A 330 14.03 -10.28 15.94
CA ILE A 330 14.40 -10.60 14.57
C ILE A 330 15.90 -10.43 14.34
N ASN A 331 16.49 -11.35 13.59
CA ASN A 331 17.84 -11.22 13.08
C ASN A 331 17.84 -10.32 11.82
N TYR A 332 18.48 -9.17 11.91
CA TYR A 332 18.66 -8.30 10.76
C TYR A 332 19.74 -8.82 9.81
N LYS A 333 19.55 -8.57 8.51
CA LYS A 333 20.59 -8.82 7.51
C LYS A 333 21.89 -8.06 7.91
N SER A 334 23.04 -8.68 7.68
CA SER A 334 24.32 -8.03 7.93
C SER A 334 24.52 -6.82 7.01
N PRO A 335 25.30 -5.80 7.40
CA PRO A 335 25.65 -4.69 6.51
C PRO A 335 26.22 -5.15 5.17
N LYS A 336 27.05 -6.22 5.19
CA LYS A 336 27.61 -6.80 3.96
C LYS A 336 26.51 -7.33 3.06
N THR A 337 25.54 -8.08 3.58
CA THR A 337 24.41 -8.60 2.80
C THR A 337 23.61 -7.47 2.16
N VAL A 338 23.37 -6.37 2.90
CA VAL A 338 22.63 -5.21 2.36
C VAL A 338 23.42 -4.53 1.25
N ILE A 339 24.73 -4.39 1.40
CA ILE A 339 25.61 -3.81 0.37
C ILE A 339 25.62 -4.71 -0.87
N ASP A 340 25.79 -6.02 -0.71
CA ASP A 340 25.80 -6.96 -1.83
C ASP A 340 24.47 -6.86 -2.64
N MET A 341 23.33 -6.79 -1.94
CA MET A 341 22.03 -6.61 -2.59
C MET A 341 21.92 -5.30 -3.38
N LEU A 342 22.48 -4.20 -2.87
CA LEU A 342 22.50 -2.92 -3.58
C LEU A 342 23.41 -2.96 -4.82
N VAL A 343 24.54 -3.65 -4.73
CA VAL A 343 25.48 -3.80 -5.86
C VAL A 343 24.88 -4.66 -6.98
N ASP A 344 24.13 -5.70 -6.63
CA ASP A 344 23.49 -6.58 -7.61
C ASP A 344 22.38 -5.87 -8.44
N ILE A 345 21.85 -4.74 -7.94
CA ILE A 345 20.76 -3.98 -8.56
C ILE A 345 21.28 -2.84 -9.44
N VAL A 346 22.45 -2.30 -9.18
CA VAL A 346 23.04 -1.14 -9.88
C VAL A 346 23.88 -1.54 -11.07
#